data_c14516a0196e779dd8fe1e6d8d70c804
#
_entry.id   c14516a0196e779dd8fe1e6d8d70c804
#
_cell.length_a   1.000
_cell.length_b   1.000
_cell.length_c   1.000
_cell.angle_alpha   90.00
_cell.angle_beta   90.00
_cell.angle_gamma   90.00
#
_symmetry.space_group_name_H-M   'P 1'
#
loop_
_entity.id
_entity.type
_entity.pdbx_description
1 polymer ?
#
loop_
_entity_poly.entity_id
_entity_poly.type
_entity_poly.pdbx_seq_one_letter_code
_entity_poly.pdbx_strand_id
1 'polypeptide(L)'
;GYLAGMKLGGTPLVEYTRDRLHRETVRSFGSRAGSNAAYELTSTYTPAGQLQSQHLNSLLSDRDYTWNDNGELIRISSPRQTRSYSYSTTGRLTGVHTTAANLDIRIPYATDPAGNRLPDPELHPDSALSMWPDNRIARDAHYLYRYDRHGRLTEKTDLIPEGGIRTDDERTHRYHYDSQHRLVHYTRTQYEEPLVESRYLYDPLGRRVAKRVWRRERDLTGWMSLSRKPQVTWYGWDGDRLTTIQNDRSRIQTIYQPGS
;
A
#
# COMPACT_ATOMS: atom_id res chain seq x y z
N GLY A 1 -14.56 -1.49 27.31
CA GLY A 1 -13.76 -0.29 27.53
C GLY A 1 -12.99 0.06 26.26
N TYR A 2 -12.69 1.34 26.08
CA TYR A 2 -11.91 1.81 24.94
C TYR A 2 -10.43 1.93 25.34
N LEU A 3 -9.53 1.69 24.38
CA LEU A 3 -8.09 1.89 24.58
C LEU A 3 -7.80 3.36 24.87
N ALA A 4 -7.21 3.63 26.04
CA ALA A 4 -6.82 5.00 26.45
C ALA A 4 -5.37 5.34 26.05
N GLY A 5 -4.54 4.33 25.81
CA GLY A 5 -3.15 4.50 25.41
C GLY A 5 -2.38 3.20 25.37
N MET A 6 -1.13 3.28 24.91
CA MET A 6 -0.19 2.15 24.85
C MET A 6 1.16 2.59 25.39
N LYS A 7 1.85 1.68 26.05
CA LYS A 7 3.20 1.88 26.61
C LYS A 7 4.14 0.76 26.15
N LEU A 8 5.40 1.10 25.97
CA LEU A 8 6.48 0.14 25.74
C LEU A 8 7.52 0.29 26.84
N GLY A 9 7.74 -0.77 27.65
CA GLY A 9 8.68 -0.72 28.76
C GLY A 9 8.38 0.39 29.75
N GLY A 10 7.10 0.72 29.99
CA GLY A 10 6.67 1.82 30.87
C GLY A 10 6.63 3.21 30.20
N THR A 11 7.23 3.37 29.03
CA THR A 11 7.21 4.65 28.28
C THR A 11 5.95 4.75 27.44
N PRO A 12 5.16 5.83 27.54
CA PRO A 12 4.00 6.06 26.69
C PRO A 12 4.41 6.14 25.22
N LEU A 13 3.75 5.35 24.35
CA LEU A 13 3.88 5.42 22.91
C LEU A 13 2.80 6.32 22.31
N VAL A 14 1.59 6.13 22.78
CA VAL A 14 0.42 6.86 22.32
C VAL A 14 -0.62 6.94 23.44
N GLU A 15 -1.31 8.07 23.53
CA GLU A 15 -2.43 8.29 24.43
C GLU A 15 -3.60 8.89 23.64
N TYR A 16 -4.82 8.52 23.98
CA TYR A 16 -6.05 8.92 23.29
C TYR A 16 -7.01 9.63 24.23
N THR A 17 -7.47 10.79 23.84
CA THR A 17 -8.62 11.48 24.47
C THR A 17 -9.84 11.29 23.56
N ARG A 18 -11.02 11.09 24.16
CA ARG A 18 -12.25 10.83 23.45
C ARG A 18 -13.38 11.73 23.94
N ASP A 19 -14.32 12.00 23.05
CA ASP A 19 -15.56 12.70 23.40
C ASP A 19 -16.60 11.74 24.04
N ARG A 20 -17.77 12.28 24.36
CA ARG A 20 -18.87 11.51 24.96
C ARG A 20 -19.45 10.42 24.03
N LEU A 21 -19.21 10.53 22.73
CA LEU A 21 -19.57 9.52 21.73
C LEU A 21 -18.43 8.53 21.46
N HIS A 22 -17.38 8.58 22.32
CA HIS A 22 -16.18 7.74 22.21
C HIS A 22 -15.33 7.94 20.96
N ARG A 23 -15.53 9.05 20.22
CA ARG A 23 -14.70 9.41 19.08
C ARG A 23 -13.40 10.01 19.56
N GLU A 24 -12.30 9.71 18.89
CA GLU A 24 -10.99 10.24 19.23
C GLU A 24 -10.91 11.74 18.91
N THR A 25 -10.68 12.55 19.92
CA THR A 25 -10.53 14.01 19.76
C THR A 25 -9.08 14.46 19.83
N VAL A 26 -8.23 13.77 20.63
CA VAL A 26 -6.80 14.05 20.69
C VAL A 26 -6.03 12.73 20.72
N ARG A 27 -4.96 12.69 19.96
CA ARG A 27 -3.95 11.63 20.01
C ARG A 27 -2.60 12.27 20.31
N SER A 28 -1.99 11.89 21.43
CA SER A 28 -0.65 12.31 21.81
C SER A 28 0.34 11.19 21.60
N PHE A 29 1.47 11.46 20.93
CA PHE A 29 2.50 10.47 20.64
C PHE A 29 3.89 11.12 20.58
N GLY A 30 4.95 10.32 20.74
CA GLY A 30 6.32 10.76 20.58
C GLY A 30 6.85 11.53 21.77
N SER A 31 6.84 10.95 22.98
CA SER A 31 7.62 11.48 24.11
C SER A 31 9.09 11.09 23.92
N ARG A 32 9.98 12.06 23.69
CA ARG A 32 11.43 11.88 23.91
C ARG A 32 11.73 12.26 25.36
N ALA A 33 12.44 11.40 26.09
CA ALA A 33 12.95 11.71 27.41
C ALA A 33 13.69 13.07 27.37
N GLY A 34 13.19 14.07 28.11
CA GLY A 34 13.77 15.40 28.21
C GLY A 34 13.25 16.47 27.25
N SER A 35 12.30 16.20 26.38
CA SER A 35 11.63 17.22 25.58
C SER A 35 10.12 17.24 25.86
N ASN A 36 9.55 18.42 26.08
CA ASN A 36 8.11 18.64 26.24
C ASN A 36 7.33 18.60 24.90
N ALA A 37 7.95 18.10 23.85
CA ALA A 37 7.36 18.05 22.52
C ALA A 37 6.71 16.69 22.25
N ALA A 38 5.61 16.41 22.92
CA ALA A 38 4.67 15.41 22.43
C ALA A 38 3.99 15.95 21.17
N TYR A 39 3.88 15.12 20.14
CA TYR A 39 3.03 15.44 18.99
C TYR A 39 1.57 15.19 19.39
N GLU A 40 0.72 16.17 19.12
CA GLU A 40 -0.71 16.08 19.36
C GLU A 40 -1.46 16.23 18.04
N LEU A 41 -2.23 15.21 17.71
CA LEU A 41 -3.17 15.23 16.59
C LEU A 41 -4.58 15.48 17.15
N THR A 42 -5.15 16.62 16.85
CA THR A 42 -6.51 16.99 17.24
C THR A 42 -7.48 16.71 16.09
N SER A 43 -8.57 16.01 16.37
CA SER A 43 -9.61 15.68 15.41
C SER A 43 -10.94 16.31 15.79
N THR A 44 -11.66 16.85 14.81
CA THR A 44 -13.03 17.35 14.99
C THR A 44 -13.99 16.61 14.04
N TYR A 45 -15.28 16.63 14.36
CA TYR A 45 -16.29 15.89 13.63
C TYR A 45 -17.48 16.76 13.28
N THR A 46 -18.11 16.48 12.15
CA THR A 46 -19.41 17.07 11.78
C THR A 46 -20.52 16.62 12.74
N PRO A 47 -21.66 17.28 12.77
CA PRO A 47 -22.82 16.80 13.53
C PRO A 47 -23.27 15.39 13.11
N ALA A 48 -23.05 14.99 11.84
CA ALA A 48 -23.30 13.65 11.32
C ALA A 48 -22.24 12.61 11.73
N GLY A 49 -21.19 13.02 12.47
CA GLY A 49 -20.13 12.12 12.96
C GLY A 49 -18.98 11.86 12.00
N GLN A 50 -18.95 12.55 10.87
CA GLN A 50 -17.86 12.43 9.89
C GLN A 50 -16.66 13.27 10.33
N LEU A 51 -15.44 12.81 10.03
CA LEU A 51 -14.22 13.55 10.32
C LEU A 51 -14.21 14.88 9.55
N GLN A 52 -14.13 16.01 10.28
CA GLN A 52 -14.13 17.37 9.72
C GLN A 52 -12.73 17.95 9.61
N SER A 53 -11.89 17.77 10.62
CA SER A 53 -10.51 18.22 10.59
C SER A 53 -9.56 17.34 11.37
N GLN A 54 -8.31 17.36 10.99
CA GLN A 54 -7.18 16.84 11.75
C GLN A 54 -6.05 17.84 11.73
N HIS A 55 -5.63 18.32 12.89
CA HIS A 55 -4.55 19.28 13.06
C HIS A 55 -3.47 18.68 13.95
N LEU A 56 -2.25 18.62 13.41
CA LEU A 56 -1.07 18.24 14.17
C LEU A 56 -0.43 19.53 14.70
N ASN A 57 0.04 19.54 15.95
CA ASN A 57 0.76 20.68 16.54
C ASN A 57 2.12 20.98 15.85
N SER A 58 2.43 20.33 14.75
CA SER A 58 3.47 20.72 13.80
C SER A 58 2.80 21.11 12.49
N LEU A 59 3.04 22.31 12.00
CA LEU A 59 2.39 23.00 10.86
C LEU A 59 2.33 22.23 9.51
N LEU A 60 2.76 20.98 9.45
CA LEU A 60 2.96 20.25 8.20
C LEU A 60 1.85 19.25 7.85
N SER A 61 0.91 18.98 8.76
CA SER A 61 -0.04 17.89 8.61
C SER A 61 -1.51 18.24 8.88
N ASP A 62 -1.83 19.55 8.79
CA ASP A 62 -3.21 19.99 8.94
C ASP A 62 -4.04 19.52 7.74
N ARG A 63 -5.21 18.97 8.00
CA ARG A 63 -6.15 18.51 7.00
C ARG A 63 -7.58 18.88 7.38
N ASP A 64 -8.29 19.46 6.42
CA ASP A 64 -9.72 19.70 6.51
C ASP A 64 -10.44 18.84 5.48
N TYR A 65 -11.53 18.22 5.90
CA TYR A 65 -12.32 17.27 5.13
C TYR A 65 -13.69 17.88 4.84
N THR A 66 -14.12 17.82 3.58
CA THR A 66 -15.44 18.29 3.17
C THR A 66 -16.24 17.13 2.61
N TRP A 67 -17.48 17.01 3.04
CA TRP A 67 -18.41 15.96 2.67
C TRP A 67 -19.63 16.55 1.95
N ASN A 68 -20.18 15.82 0.99
CA ASN A 68 -21.46 16.18 0.38
C ASN A 68 -22.65 15.64 1.19
N ASP A 69 -23.87 15.96 0.76
CA ASP A 69 -25.10 15.53 1.44
C ASP A 69 -25.31 14.02 1.40
N ASN A 70 -24.69 13.32 0.46
CA ASN A 70 -24.72 11.85 0.36
C ASN A 70 -23.70 11.17 1.30
N GLY A 71 -22.91 11.94 2.05
CA GLY A 71 -21.87 11.39 2.93
C GLY A 71 -20.59 10.99 2.21
N GLU A 72 -20.39 11.42 0.97
CA GLU A 72 -19.18 11.15 0.19
C GLU A 72 -18.15 12.26 0.45
N LEU A 73 -16.87 11.86 0.60
CA LEU A 73 -15.77 12.79 0.80
C LEU A 73 -15.45 13.51 -0.53
N ILE A 74 -15.71 14.82 -0.60
CA ILE A 74 -15.50 15.59 -1.83
C ILE A 74 -14.21 16.41 -1.84
N ARG A 75 -13.59 16.67 -0.69
CA ARG A 75 -12.33 17.42 -0.63
C ARG A 75 -11.52 17.12 0.63
N ILE A 76 -10.20 17.05 0.46
CA ILE A 76 -9.22 17.14 1.52
C ILE A 76 -8.34 18.34 1.23
N SER A 77 -8.33 19.32 2.13
CA SER A 77 -7.51 20.53 2.04
C SER A 77 -6.39 20.49 3.07
N SER A 78 -5.20 20.85 2.66
CA SER A 78 -4.04 21.02 3.53
C SER A 78 -3.24 22.25 3.09
N PRO A 79 -2.31 22.80 3.92
CA PRO A 79 -1.49 23.94 3.53
C PRO A 79 -0.66 23.74 2.27
N ARG A 80 -0.34 22.49 1.92
CA ARG A 80 0.51 22.14 0.76
C ARG A 80 -0.26 21.80 -0.49
N GLN A 81 -1.44 21.19 -0.34
CA GLN A 81 -2.23 20.71 -1.47
C GLN A 81 -3.71 20.59 -1.13
N THR A 82 -4.52 20.72 -2.13
CA THR A 82 -5.95 20.39 -2.08
C THR A 82 -6.24 19.23 -3.01
N ARG A 83 -7.01 18.27 -2.56
CA ARG A 83 -7.46 17.13 -3.35
C ARG A 83 -8.98 17.09 -3.35
N SER A 84 -9.59 17.15 -4.53
CA SER A 84 -11.03 17.09 -4.73
C SER A 84 -11.44 15.79 -5.42
N TYR A 85 -12.57 15.26 -5.04
CA TYR A 85 -13.10 13.98 -5.50
C TYR A 85 -14.44 14.19 -6.18
N SER A 86 -14.65 13.54 -7.31
CA SER A 86 -15.89 13.55 -8.07
C SER A 86 -16.52 12.14 -8.09
N TYR A 87 -17.85 12.08 -8.03
CA TYR A 87 -18.58 10.82 -7.97
C TYR A 87 -19.66 10.77 -9.04
N SER A 88 -19.99 9.56 -9.50
CA SER A 88 -21.16 9.31 -10.33
C SER A 88 -22.44 9.39 -9.50
N THR A 89 -23.58 9.40 -10.18
CA THR A 89 -24.91 9.33 -9.53
C THR A 89 -25.12 8.05 -8.70
N THR A 90 -24.30 7.03 -8.93
CA THR A 90 -24.32 5.75 -8.20
C THR A 90 -23.27 5.68 -7.11
N GLY A 91 -22.59 6.78 -6.76
CA GLY A 91 -21.58 6.85 -5.70
C GLY A 91 -20.20 6.29 -6.08
N ARG A 92 -19.93 6.02 -7.36
CA ARG A 92 -18.62 5.57 -7.81
C ARG A 92 -17.69 6.76 -8.03
N LEU A 93 -16.45 6.69 -7.57
CA LEU A 93 -15.45 7.72 -7.80
C LEU A 93 -15.15 7.84 -9.31
N THR A 94 -15.34 9.04 -9.88
CA THR A 94 -15.13 9.35 -11.30
C THR A 94 -13.88 10.18 -11.57
N GLY A 95 -13.31 10.80 -10.54
CA GLY A 95 -12.09 11.56 -10.73
C GLY A 95 -11.51 12.09 -9.44
N VAL A 96 -10.22 12.38 -9.49
CA VAL A 96 -9.47 13.08 -8.44
C VAL A 96 -8.73 14.24 -9.06
N HIS A 97 -8.91 15.41 -8.49
CA HIS A 97 -8.21 16.63 -8.87
C HIS A 97 -7.29 17.08 -7.72
N THR A 98 -6.01 17.12 -7.95
CA THR A 98 -5.00 17.55 -6.97
C THR A 98 -4.38 18.86 -7.43
N THR A 99 -4.44 19.88 -6.58
CA THR A 99 -3.80 21.19 -6.80
C THR A 99 -2.80 21.49 -5.70
N ALA A 100 -1.65 22.05 -6.07
CA ALA A 100 -0.62 22.59 -5.18
C ALA A 100 0.05 23.80 -5.88
N ALA A 101 1.02 24.44 -5.24
CA ALA A 101 1.63 25.68 -5.75
C ALA A 101 2.10 25.61 -7.22
N ASN A 102 2.63 24.45 -7.66
CA ASN A 102 3.11 24.22 -9.05
C ASN A 102 2.56 22.91 -9.64
N LEU A 103 1.41 22.47 -9.16
CA LEU A 103 0.86 21.18 -9.55
C LEU A 103 -0.65 21.30 -9.75
N ASP A 104 -1.12 20.92 -10.92
CA ASP A 104 -2.53 20.73 -11.25
C ASP A 104 -2.65 19.40 -11.98
N ILE A 105 -3.09 18.37 -11.26
CA ILE A 105 -3.24 17.02 -11.81
C ILE A 105 -4.69 16.60 -11.70
N ARG A 106 -5.28 16.18 -12.81
CA ARG A 106 -6.59 15.56 -12.90
C ARG A 106 -6.43 14.10 -13.32
N ILE A 107 -6.96 13.21 -12.50
CA ILE A 107 -6.95 11.78 -12.78
C ILE A 107 -8.41 11.34 -12.91
N PRO A 108 -8.91 11.12 -14.12
CA PRO A 108 -10.23 10.57 -14.33
C PRO A 108 -10.25 9.07 -14.03
N TYR A 109 -11.40 8.58 -13.62
CA TYR A 109 -11.65 7.18 -13.29
C TYR A 109 -12.82 6.68 -14.11
N ALA A 110 -12.57 5.85 -15.11
CA ALA A 110 -13.57 5.06 -15.79
C ALA A 110 -13.66 3.66 -15.18
N THR A 111 -14.85 3.11 -15.13
CA THR A 111 -15.08 1.73 -14.68
C THR A 111 -15.94 0.99 -15.69
N ASP A 112 -15.66 -0.31 -15.86
CA ASP A 112 -16.53 -1.20 -16.61
C ASP A 112 -17.82 -1.54 -15.81
N PRO A 113 -18.80 -2.22 -16.41
CA PRO A 113 -20.01 -2.63 -15.70
C PRO A 113 -19.76 -3.53 -14.49
N ALA A 114 -18.66 -4.30 -14.50
CA ALA A 114 -18.25 -5.15 -13.39
C ALA A 114 -17.55 -4.38 -12.25
N GLY A 115 -17.28 -3.07 -12.47
CA GLY A 115 -16.63 -2.20 -11.50
C GLY A 115 -15.11 -2.18 -11.57
N ASN A 116 -14.49 -2.82 -12.56
CA ASN A 116 -13.05 -2.74 -12.77
C ASN A 116 -12.67 -1.34 -13.23
N ARG A 117 -11.57 -0.82 -12.68
CA ARG A 117 -11.02 0.46 -13.11
C ARG A 117 -10.42 0.32 -14.50
N LEU A 118 -10.83 1.20 -15.42
CA LEU A 118 -10.29 1.28 -16.77
C LEU A 118 -9.38 2.51 -16.91
N PRO A 119 -8.38 2.46 -17.80
CA PRO A 119 -7.69 3.66 -18.28
C PRO A 119 -8.68 4.59 -18.95
N ASP A 120 -8.50 5.91 -18.76
CA ASP A 120 -9.28 6.90 -19.48
C ASP A 120 -8.95 6.84 -20.99
N PRO A 121 -9.93 6.65 -21.88
CA PRO A 121 -9.69 6.58 -23.32
C PRO A 121 -9.13 7.87 -23.92
N GLU A 122 -9.43 9.03 -23.35
CA GLU A 122 -8.91 10.31 -23.83
C GLU A 122 -7.44 10.51 -23.45
N LEU A 123 -7.03 10.08 -22.27
CA LEU A 123 -5.65 10.17 -21.80
C LEU A 123 -4.79 8.99 -22.27
N HIS A 124 -5.41 7.85 -22.52
CA HIS A 124 -4.74 6.60 -22.89
C HIS A 124 -5.44 5.92 -24.07
N PRO A 125 -5.52 6.58 -25.25
CA PRO A 125 -6.23 6.02 -26.42
C PRO A 125 -5.64 4.68 -26.88
N ASP A 126 -4.35 4.48 -26.65
CA ASP A 126 -3.62 3.25 -27.03
C ASP A 126 -3.48 2.27 -25.88
N SER A 127 -4.36 2.32 -24.88
CA SER A 127 -4.28 1.43 -23.74
C SER A 127 -4.32 -0.04 -24.17
N ALA A 128 -3.28 -0.78 -23.81
CA ALA A 128 -3.16 -2.23 -24.04
C ALA A 128 -3.81 -3.08 -22.96
N LEU A 129 -4.62 -2.47 -22.06
CA LEU A 129 -5.32 -3.23 -21.02
C LEU A 129 -6.30 -4.21 -21.64
N SER A 130 -6.14 -5.48 -21.35
CA SER A 130 -7.10 -6.53 -21.70
C SER A 130 -7.42 -7.39 -20.47
N MET A 131 -8.66 -7.88 -20.44
CA MET A 131 -9.19 -8.67 -19.32
C MET A 131 -9.60 -10.04 -19.82
N TRP A 132 -9.38 -11.06 -19.00
CA TRP A 132 -10.04 -12.36 -19.17
C TRP A 132 -11.54 -12.24 -18.85
N PRO A 133 -12.39 -13.13 -19.37
CA PRO A 133 -13.84 -13.12 -19.10
C PRO A 133 -14.21 -13.17 -17.60
N ASP A 134 -13.29 -13.63 -16.77
CA ASP A 134 -13.45 -13.76 -15.32
C ASP A 134 -12.89 -12.55 -14.53
N ASN A 135 -12.78 -11.40 -15.18
CA ASN A 135 -12.26 -10.14 -14.59
C ASN A 135 -10.79 -10.16 -14.15
N ARG A 136 -10.01 -11.11 -14.59
CA ARG A 136 -8.56 -11.11 -14.35
C ARG A 136 -7.85 -10.34 -15.46
N ILE A 137 -6.86 -9.52 -15.09
CA ILE A 137 -6.06 -8.79 -16.07
C ILE A 137 -5.25 -9.79 -16.91
N ALA A 138 -5.43 -9.77 -18.23
CA ALA A 138 -4.63 -10.57 -19.16
C ALA A 138 -3.36 -9.82 -19.56
N ARG A 139 -3.49 -8.52 -19.82
CA ARG A 139 -2.40 -7.66 -20.26
C ARG A 139 -2.68 -6.20 -19.85
N ASP A 140 -1.63 -5.48 -19.51
CA ASP A 140 -1.65 -4.01 -19.38
C ASP A 140 -0.52 -3.39 -20.21
N ALA A 141 -0.22 -2.10 -19.99
CA ALA A 141 0.81 -1.38 -20.73
C ALA A 141 2.24 -1.92 -20.49
N HIS A 142 2.46 -2.67 -19.41
CA HIS A 142 3.79 -3.08 -18.95
C HIS A 142 3.98 -4.57 -18.87
N TYR A 143 2.88 -5.34 -18.69
CA TYR A 143 2.96 -6.76 -18.36
C TYR A 143 1.93 -7.61 -19.08
N LEU A 144 2.34 -8.86 -19.34
CA LEU A 144 1.46 -9.98 -19.67
C LEU A 144 1.31 -10.87 -18.44
N TYR A 145 0.07 -11.29 -18.13
CA TYR A 145 -0.26 -12.06 -16.93
C TYR A 145 -0.79 -13.44 -17.28
N ARG A 146 -0.38 -14.44 -16.50
CA ARG A 146 -0.89 -15.81 -16.59
C ARG A 146 -1.33 -16.31 -15.23
N TYR A 147 -2.40 -17.10 -15.22
CA TYR A 147 -3.03 -17.62 -14.00
C TYR A 147 -3.18 -19.14 -14.08
N ASP A 148 -3.21 -19.78 -12.92
CA ASP A 148 -3.55 -21.19 -12.81
C ASP A 148 -5.07 -21.43 -12.80
N ARG A 149 -5.45 -22.72 -12.73
CA ARG A 149 -6.86 -23.12 -12.66
C ARG A 149 -7.62 -22.60 -11.43
N HIS A 150 -6.91 -22.16 -10.39
CA HIS A 150 -7.48 -21.59 -9.18
C HIS A 150 -7.56 -20.06 -9.22
N GLY A 151 -7.21 -19.44 -10.33
CA GLY A 151 -7.21 -17.99 -10.48
C GLY A 151 -6.02 -17.28 -9.84
N ARG A 152 -4.97 -17.99 -9.42
CA ARG A 152 -3.77 -17.41 -8.83
C ARG A 152 -2.78 -17.03 -9.92
N LEU A 153 -2.16 -15.85 -9.77
CA LEU A 153 -1.12 -15.39 -10.69
C LEU A 153 0.10 -16.31 -10.63
N THR A 154 0.43 -16.98 -11.73
CA THR A 154 1.59 -17.87 -11.81
C THR A 154 2.77 -17.25 -12.53
N GLU A 155 2.50 -16.37 -13.49
CA GLU A 155 3.56 -15.72 -14.26
C GLU A 155 3.16 -14.29 -14.63
N LYS A 156 4.15 -13.42 -14.62
CA LYS A 156 4.05 -12.06 -15.15
C LYS A 156 5.32 -11.76 -15.95
N THR A 157 5.16 -11.34 -17.21
CA THR A 157 6.27 -11.04 -18.11
C THR A 157 6.27 -9.57 -18.47
N ASP A 158 7.42 -8.91 -18.38
CA ASP A 158 7.61 -7.53 -18.81
C ASP A 158 7.38 -7.43 -20.32
N LEU A 159 6.62 -6.42 -20.77
CA LEU A 159 6.45 -6.09 -22.18
C LEU A 159 7.47 -5.05 -22.59
N ILE A 160 8.10 -5.28 -23.75
CA ILE A 160 8.97 -4.31 -24.39
C ILE A 160 8.09 -3.40 -25.25
N PRO A 161 8.14 -2.05 -25.08
CA PRO A 161 7.38 -1.13 -25.92
C PRO A 161 7.73 -1.30 -27.41
N GLU A 162 6.72 -1.22 -28.29
CA GLU A 162 6.94 -1.20 -29.73
C GLU A 162 7.86 -0.02 -30.10
N GLY A 163 8.94 -0.28 -30.84
CA GLY A 163 9.96 0.72 -31.20
C GLY A 163 11.07 0.93 -30.18
N GLY A 164 10.99 0.30 -29.02
CA GLY A 164 12.11 0.22 -28.07
C GLY A 164 13.23 -0.65 -28.66
N ILE A 165 14.50 -0.23 -28.45
CA ILE A 165 15.63 -1.13 -28.66
C ILE A 165 15.29 -2.35 -27.79
N ARG A 166 15.25 -3.54 -28.39
CA ARG A 166 15.27 -4.79 -27.67
C ARG A 166 16.56 -4.80 -26.83
N THR A 167 16.52 -4.11 -25.72
CA THR A 167 17.40 -4.50 -24.65
C THR A 167 16.86 -5.85 -24.24
N ASP A 168 17.72 -6.80 -24.16
CA ASP A 168 17.47 -8.16 -23.71
C ASP A 168 16.93 -8.19 -22.26
N ASP A 169 16.02 -7.30 -21.92
CA ASP A 169 15.56 -6.95 -20.57
C ASP A 169 14.19 -7.54 -20.23
N GLU A 170 13.63 -8.37 -21.09
CA GLU A 170 12.38 -9.07 -20.80
C GLU A 170 12.56 -9.92 -19.52
N ARG A 171 11.88 -9.52 -18.46
CA ARG A 171 11.95 -10.20 -17.18
C ARG A 171 10.69 -11.01 -16.96
N THR A 172 10.88 -12.25 -16.52
CA THR A 172 9.77 -13.13 -16.17
C THR A 172 9.72 -13.31 -14.68
N HIS A 173 8.55 -13.05 -14.11
CA HIS A 173 8.24 -13.23 -12.70
C HIS A 173 7.39 -14.48 -12.54
N ARG A 174 7.81 -15.43 -11.71
CA ARG A 174 7.08 -16.66 -11.44
C ARG A 174 6.70 -16.77 -9.98
N TYR A 175 5.47 -17.21 -9.74
CA TYR A 175 4.85 -17.30 -8.43
C TYR A 175 4.41 -18.73 -8.16
N HIS A 176 4.84 -19.31 -7.06
CA HIS A 176 4.50 -20.66 -6.65
C HIS A 176 3.76 -20.66 -5.31
N TYR A 177 2.74 -21.46 -5.23
CA TYR A 177 1.82 -21.54 -4.11
C TYR A 177 1.84 -22.92 -3.48
N ASP A 178 1.57 -22.99 -2.16
CA ASP A 178 1.34 -24.25 -1.47
C ASP A 178 -0.10 -24.75 -1.65
N SER A 179 -0.40 -25.90 -1.06
CA SER A 179 -1.74 -26.50 -1.11
C SER A 179 -2.83 -25.68 -0.41
N GLN A 180 -2.43 -24.70 0.42
CA GLN A 180 -3.33 -23.76 1.10
C GLN A 180 -3.42 -22.41 0.38
N HIS A 181 -3.03 -22.37 -0.90
CA HIS A 181 -3.06 -21.17 -1.75
C HIS A 181 -2.18 -20.01 -1.27
N ARG A 182 -1.16 -20.26 -0.45
CA ARG A 182 -0.23 -19.24 0.02
C ARG A 182 0.99 -19.17 -0.89
N LEU A 183 1.44 -17.96 -1.22
CA LEU A 183 2.67 -17.75 -2.00
C LEU A 183 3.89 -18.18 -1.18
N VAL A 184 4.57 -19.25 -1.59
CA VAL A 184 5.75 -19.79 -0.88
C VAL A 184 7.06 -19.50 -1.57
N HIS A 185 7.04 -19.29 -2.90
CA HIS A 185 8.25 -19.07 -3.69
C HIS A 185 7.98 -18.11 -4.83
N TYR A 186 8.90 -17.18 -5.04
CA TYR A 186 8.89 -16.22 -6.14
C TYR A 186 10.28 -16.17 -6.78
N THR A 187 10.32 -16.12 -8.11
CA THR A 187 11.55 -15.89 -8.88
C THR A 187 11.34 -14.77 -9.89
N ARG A 188 12.37 -13.99 -10.12
CA ARG A 188 12.48 -13.10 -11.26
C ARG A 188 13.69 -13.52 -12.06
N THR A 189 13.49 -13.84 -13.32
CA THR A 189 14.53 -14.32 -14.24
C THR A 189 14.68 -13.35 -15.40
N GLN A 190 15.87 -13.34 -15.99
CA GLN A 190 16.21 -12.71 -17.25
C GLN A 190 17.11 -13.67 -18.00
N TYR A 191 16.81 -14.00 -19.26
CA TYR A 191 17.51 -15.06 -20.03
C TYR A 191 17.56 -16.41 -19.29
N GLU A 192 16.47 -16.83 -18.68
CA GLU A 192 16.40 -18.04 -17.86
C GLU A 192 17.32 -18.01 -16.61
N GLU A 193 18.10 -16.94 -16.41
CA GLU A 193 18.96 -16.80 -15.25
C GLU A 193 18.25 -16.04 -14.12
N PRO A 194 18.37 -16.50 -12.86
CA PRO A 194 17.72 -15.87 -11.74
C PRO A 194 18.35 -14.53 -11.39
N LEU A 195 17.53 -13.46 -11.32
CA LEU A 195 17.91 -12.16 -10.79
C LEU A 195 17.56 -12.03 -9.30
N VAL A 196 16.42 -12.61 -8.91
CA VAL A 196 15.91 -12.59 -7.55
C VAL A 196 15.19 -13.90 -7.29
N GLU A 197 15.42 -14.47 -6.11
CA GLU A 197 14.63 -15.54 -5.55
C GLU A 197 14.09 -15.10 -4.18
N SER A 198 12.83 -15.39 -3.89
CA SER A 198 12.24 -15.11 -2.58
C SER A 198 11.50 -16.35 -2.08
N ARG A 199 11.63 -16.62 -0.79
CA ARG A 199 10.89 -17.67 -0.11
C ARG A 199 10.15 -17.08 1.09
N TYR A 200 8.94 -17.55 1.30
CA TYR A 200 8.02 -17.05 2.31
C TYR A 200 7.69 -18.16 3.29
N LEU A 201 7.75 -17.85 4.58
CA LEU A 201 7.42 -18.76 5.66
C LEU A 201 6.15 -18.28 6.36
N TYR A 202 5.30 -19.22 6.72
CA TYR A 202 4.01 -18.97 7.36
C TYR A 202 3.90 -19.74 8.67
N ASP A 203 3.16 -19.17 9.63
CA ASP A 203 2.77 -19.88 10.83
C ASP A 203 1.56 -20.79 10.57
N PRO A 204 1.16 -21.62 11.54
CA PRO A 204 0.00 -22.51 11.38
C PRO A 204 -1.32 -21.79 11.10
N LEU A 205 -1.44 -20.51 11.47
CA LEU A 205 -2.62 -19.68 11.21
C LEU A 205 -2.60 -19.03 9.82
N GLY A 206 -1.57 -19.30 9.01
CA GLY A 206 -1.44 -18.75 7.66
C GLY A 206 -0.87 -17.34 7.59
N ARG A 207 -0.35 -16.79 8.68
CA ARG A 207 0.28 -15.48 8.71
C ARG A 207 1.74 -15.59 8.29
N ARG A 208 2.20 -14.69 7.42
CA ARG A 208 3.59 -14.67 6.97
C ARG A 208 4.50 -14.25 8.12
N VAL A 209 5.42 -15.10 8.54
CA VAL A 209 6.37 -14.84 9.63
C VAL A 209 7.76 -14.46 9.15
N ALA A 210 8.14 -14.85 7.92
CA ALA A 210 9.42 -14.45 7.35
C ALA A 210 9.38 -14.40 5.82
N LYS A 211 10.25 -13.54 5.27
CA LYS A 211 10.61 -13.47 3.86
C LYS A 211 12.12 -13.54 3.74
N ARG A 212 12.62 -14.44 2.93
CA ARG A 212 14.04 -14.58 2.59
C ARG A 212 14.22 -14.18 1.13
N VAL A 213 15.18 -13.30 0.82
CA VAL A 213 15.43 -12.81 -0.52
C VAL A 213 16.88 -12.98 -0.87
N TRP A 214 17.15 -13.71 -1.94
CA TRP A 214 18.45 -13.81 -2.60
C TRP A 214 18.42 -12.90 -3.84
N ARG A 215 19.48 -12.11 -4.02
CA ARG A 215 19.63 -11.21 -5.17
C ARG A 215 20.88 -11.58 -5.94
N ARG A 216 20.83 -11.39 -7.26
CA ARG A 216 22.01 -11.54 -8.11
C ARG A 216 23.05 -10.48 -7.71
N GLU A 217 24.26 -10.94 -7.43
CA GLU A 217 25.38 -10.11 -7.07
C GLU A 217 26.65 -10.66 -7.73
N ARG A 218 27.64 -9.80 -7.88
CA ARG A 218 28.97 -10.22 -8.36
C ARG A 218 29.74 -10.79 -7.19
N ASP A 219 30.23 -12.02 -7.32
CA ASP A 219 31.06 -12.65 -6.31
C ASP A 219 32.53 -12.14 -6.38
N LEU A 220 33.38 -12.66 -5.48
CA LEU A 220 34.80 -12.28 -5.42
C LEU A 220 35.59 -12.65 -6.67
N THR A 221 35.09 -13.56 -7.50
CA THR A 221 35.72 -13.99 -8.76
C THR A 221 35.18 -13.19 -9.96
N GLY A 222 34.22 -12.29 -9.73
CA GLY A 222 33.58 -11.49 -10.77
C GLY A 222 32.37 -12.16 -11.44
N TRP A 223 32.02 -13.39 -11.06
CA TRP A 223 30.84 -14.07 -11.57
C TRP A 223 29.57 -13.54 -10.95
N MET A 224 28.51 -13.46 -11.78
CA MET A 224 27.18 -13.06 -11.33
C MET A 224 26.39 -14.29 -10.89
N SER A 225 26.04 -14.34 -9.62
CA SER A 225 25.22 -15.41 -9.04
C SER A 225 24.27 -14.88 -7.98
N LEU A 226 23.31 -15.69 -7.55
CA LEU A 226 22.51 -15.32 -6.38
C LEU A 226 23.38 -15.29 -5.12
N SER A 227 23.12 -14.32 -4.25
CA SER A 227 23.83 -14.15 -2.97
C SER A 227 23.80 -15.45 -2.15
N ARG A 228 24.91 -15.77 -1.47
CA ARG A 228 24.97 -16.98 -0.64
C ARG A 228 24.06 -16.90 0.58
N LYS A 229 23.91 -15.69 1.15
CA LYS A 229 23.04 -15.45 2.31
C LYS A 229 21.84 -14.61 1.89
N PRO A 230 20.63 -15.00 2.29
CA PRO A 230 19.45 -14.19 2.02
C PRO A 230 19.40 -12.96 2.92
N GLN A 231 18.78 -11.91 2.40
CA GLN A 231 18.23 -10.84 3.23
C GLN A 231 16.94 -11.37 3.85
N VAL A 232 16.85 -11.35 5.19
CA VAL A 232 15.69 -11.86 5.90
C VAL A 232 14.87 -10.71 6.45
N THR A 233 13.56 -10.77 6.25
CA THR A 233 12.58 -9.89 6.88
C THR A 233 11.68 -10.74 7.75
N TRP A 234 11.54 -10.35 9.02
CA TRP A 234 10.66 -11.00 9.99
C TRP A 234 9.40 -10.16 10.18
N TYR A 235 8.29 -10.84 10.37
CA TYR A 235 6.98 -10.24 10.58
C TYR A 235 6.41 -10.70 11.92
N GLY A 236 6.02 -9.75 12.77
CA GLY A 236 5.37 -9.99 14.05
C GLY A 236 3.88 -9.63 13.98
N TRP A 237 3.05 -10.38 14.66
CA TRP A 237 1.60 -10.30 14.59
C TRP A 237 0.98 -10.21 15.97
N ASP A 238 -0.11 -9.44 16.06
CA ASP A 238 -1.05 -9.45 17.17
C ASP A 238 -2.43 -9.85 16.64
N GLY A 239 -2.83 -11.10 16.88
CA GLY A 239 -3.96 -11.68 16.16
C GLY A 239 -3.74 -11.64 14.64
N ASP A 240 -4.64 -11.00 13.91
CA ASP A 240 -4.57 -10.83 12.46
C ASP A 240 -3.90 -9.50 12.03
N ARG A 241 -3.36 -8.75 12.98
CA ARG A 241 -2.73 -7.45 12.72
C ARG A 241 -1.21 -7.58 12.67
N LEU A 242 -0.63 -7.09 11.57
CA LEU A 242 0.82 -7.02 11.43
C LEU A 242 1.38 -5.88 12.28
N THR A 243 2.09 -6.18 13.35
CA THR A 243 2.62 -5.20 14.31
C THR A 243 4.09 -4.89 14.12
N THR A 244 4.86 -5.82 13.59
CA THR A 244 6.31 -5.63 13.47
C THR A 244 6.82 -6.10 12.12
N ILE A 245 7.68 -5.29 11.51
CA ILE A 245 8.50 -5.67 10.35
C ILE A 245 9.95 -5.40 10.74
N GLN A 246 10.78 -6.42 10.70
CA GLN A 246 12.18 -6.33 11.14
C GLN A 246 13.14 -6.98 10.14
N ASN A 247 14.23 -6.30 9.84
CA ASN A 247 15.39 -6.82 9.11
C ASN A 247 16.67 -6.44 9.85
N ASP A 248 17.84 -6.74 9.24
CA ASP A 248 19.16 -6.46 9.86
C ASP A 248 19.45 -4.96 10.08
N ARG A 249 18.70 -4.07 9.42
CA ARG A 249 18.95 -2.62 9.42
C ARG A 249 17.88 -1.82 10.15
N SER A 250 16.66 -2.33 10.23
CA SER A 250 15.51 -1.57 10.73
C SER A 250 14.49 -2.46 11.41
N ARG A 251 13.78 -1.85 12.35
CA ARG A 251 12.59 -2.41 12.97
C ARG A 251 11.48 -1.37 12.90
N ILE A 252 10.38 -1.71 12.26
CA ILE A 252 9.19 -0.90 12.15
C ILE A 252 8.12 -1.53 13.04
N GLN A 253 7.50 -0.73 13.89
CA GLN A 253 6.35 -1.14 14.69
C GLN A 253 5.13 -0.35 14.26
N THR A 254 4.04 -1.04 13.99
CA THR A 254 2.75 -0.46 13.63
C THR A 254 1.81 -0.51 14.81
N ILE A 255 1.24 0.63 15.15
CA ILE A 255 0.26 0.77 16.21
C ILE A 255 -1.08 1.03 15.55
N TYR A 256 -2.03 0.14 15.78
CA TYR A 256 -3.36 0.23 15.21
C TYR A 256 -4.29 1.04 16.12
N GLN A 257 -5.17 1.81 15.50
CA GLN A 257 -6.26 2.44 16.21
C GLN A 257 -7.28 1.36 16.62
N PRO A 258 -7.96 1.55 17.76
CA PRO A 258 -9.10 0.71 18.13
C PRO A 258 -10.17 0.78 17.03
N GLY A 259 -10.57 -0.37 16.52
CA GLY A 259 -11.61 -0.48 15.50
C GLY A 259 -11.14 -0.32 14.04
N SER A 260 -9.82 -0.20 13.80
CA SER A 260 -9.25 -0.21 12.43
C SER A 260 -8.75 -1.59 12.03
#